data_d5e7fbbedc819a146ca6492f6a009d14
#
_entry.id   d5e7fbbedc819a146ca6492f6a009d14
#
_cell.length_a   1.000
_cell.length_b   1.000
_cell.length_c   1.000
_cell.angle_alpha   90.00
_cell.angle_beta   90.00
_cell.angle_gamma   90.00
#
_symmetry.space_group_name_H-M   'P 1'
#
loop_
_entity.id
_entity.type
_entity.pdbx_description
1 polymer ?
#
loop_
_entity_poly.entity_id
_entity_poly.type
_entity_poly.pdbx_seq_one_letter_code
_entity_poly.pdbx_strand_id
1 'polypeptide(L)'
;SVLYYNHSVTDPPKALKILLEASEDDVIKKDAINTTFILLQLTVYYVTQTTYEKAHEQLKQLLVSSGFDKLDDALIIKIALLELLILSEIGEVNAMEECLIKMKKY
;
A
#
# COMPACT_ATOMS: atom_id res chain seq x y z
N SER A 1 -10.65 2.64 6.77
CA SER A 1 -11.77 3.24 7.52
C SER A 1 -13.08 3.02 6.81
N VAL A 2 -14.18 3.08 7.57
CA VAL A 2 -15.54 2.95 7.00
C VAL A 2 -15.80 4.06 5.99
N LEU A 3 -15.38 5.29 6.30
CA LEU A 3 -15.55 6.44 5.42
C LEU A 3 -14.79 6.24 4.11
N TYR A 4 -13.55 5.76 4.18
CA TYR A 4 -12.77 5.46 2.99
C TYR A 4 -13.46 4.40 2.14
N TYR A 5 -13.90 3.31 2.76
CA TYR A 5 -14.57 2.22 2.04
C TYR A 5 -15.78 2.72 1.26
N ASN A 6 -16.65 3.50 1.93
CA ASN A 6 -17.84 4.03 1.28
C ASN A 6 -17.51 4.92 0.08
N HIS A 7 -16.53 5.80 0.22
CA HIS A 7 -16.14 6.71 -0.87
C HIS A 7 -15.37 6.00 -1.97
N SER A 8 -14.55 4.98 -1.66
CA SER A 8 -13.81 4.24 -2.69
C SER A 8 -14.76 3.45 -3.60
N VAL A 9 -15.92 3.04 -3.10
CA VAL A 9 -16.94 2.34 -3.90
C VAL A 9 -17.74 3.31 -4.75
N THR A 10 -18.10 4.48 -4.22
CA THR A 10 -19.02 5.42 -4.84
C THR A 10 -18.35 6.66 -5.44
N ASP A 11 -17.17 7.05 -4.93
CA ASP A 11 -16.49 8.28 -5.36
C ASP A 11 -14.97 8.16 -5.15
N PRO A 12 -14.24 7.55 -6.12
CA PRO A 12 -12.78 7.37 -6.01
C PRO A 12 -11.98 8.66 -5.77
N PRO A 13 -12.27 9.81 -6.43
CA PRO A 13 -11.55 11.04 -6.14
C PRO A 13 -11.70 11.52 -4.69
N LYS A 14 -12.87 11.33 -4.11
CA LYS A 14 -13.13 11.68 -2.71
C LYS A 14 -12.36 10.75 -1.76
N ALA A 15 -12.29 9.47 -2.08
CA ALA A 15 -11.52 8.50 -1.31
C ALA A 15 -10.05 8.89 -1.28
N LEU A 16 -9.48 9.27 -2.42
CA LEU A 16 -8.09 9.72 -2.51
C LEU A 16 -7.86 10.97 -1.64
N LYS A 17 -8.77 11.94 -1.71
CA LYS A 17 -8.67 13.16 -0.90
C LYS A 17 -8.63 12.84 0.58
N ILE A 18 -9.50 11.95 1.05
CA ILE A 18 -9.55 11.53 2.46
C ILE A 18 -8.23 10.87 2.87
N LEU A 19 -7.67 10.01 2.03
CA LEU A 19 -6.40 9.34 2.33
C LEU A 19 -5.24 10.33 2.37
N LEU A 20 -5.19 11.30 1.45
CA LEU A 20 -4.14 12.30 1.43
C LEU A 20 -4.22 13.22 2.63
N GLU A 21 -5.43 13.64 3.03
CA GLU A 21 -5.64 14.43 4.23
C GLU A 21 -5.19 13.66 5.48
N ALA A 22 -5.54 12.38 5.56
CA ALA A 22 -5.10 11.52 6.67
C ALA A 22 -3.58 11.38 6.72
N SER A 23 -2.92 11.27 5.56
CA SER A 23 -1.47 11.15 5.50
C SER A 23 -0.75 12.41 5.96
N GLU A 24 -1.42 13.57 5.91
CA GLU A 24 -0.88 14.86 6.36
C GLU A 24 -1.22 15.18 7.82
N ASP A 25 -2.07 14.39 8.46
CA ASP A 25 -2.49 14.61 9.84
C ASP A 25 -1.34 14.26 10.80
N ASP A 26 -0.92 15.24 11.62
CA ASP A 26 0.19 15.07 12.54
C ASP A 26 -0.05 13.99 13.59
N VAL A 27 -1.30 13.82 14.02
CA VAL A 27 -1.65 12.78 15.00
C VAL A 27 -1.48 11.41 14.39
N ILE A 28 -1.91 11.23 13.13
CA ILE A 28 -1.78 9.97 12.40
C ILE A 28 -0.30 9.68 12.09
N LYS A 29 0.47 10.69 11.69
CA LYS A 29 1.90 10.54 11.38
C LYS A 29 2.71 10.05 12.58
N LYS A 30 2.30 10.37 13.80
CA LYS A 30 2.99 9.92 15.01
C LYS A 30 2.79 8.44 15.29
N ASP A 31 1.78 7.83 14.71
CA ASP A 31 1.50 6.41 14.88
C ASP A 31 2.00 5.64 13.65
N ALA A 32 3.10 4.89 13.83
CA ALA A 32 3.73 4.16 12.73
C ALA A 32 2.79 3.14 12.07
N ILE A 33 1.93 2.49 12.87
CA ILE A 33 0.98 1.50 12.34
C ILE A 33 -0.08 2.19 11.48
N ASN A 34 -0.64 3.30 11.95
CA ASN A 34 -1.64 4.06 11.20
C ASN A 34 -1.05 4.59 9.89
N THR A 35 0.17 5.12 9.93
CA THR A 35 0.86 5.58 8.72
C THR A 35 1.04 4.43 7.73
N THR A 36 1.42 3.26 8.21
CA THR A 36 1.60 2.07 7.38
C THR A 36 0.28 1.66 6.71
N PHE A 37 -0.83 1.66 7.44
CA PHE A 37 -2.13 1.33 6.87
C PHE A 37 -2.60 2.35 5.84
N ILE A 38 -2.32 3.64 6.05
CA ILE A 38 -2.66 4.67 5.06
C ILE A 38 -1.87 4.47 3.77
N LEU A 39 -0.57 4.17 3.88
CA LEU A 39 0.25 3.86 2.71
C LEU A 39 -0.27 2.63 1.96
N LEU A 40 -0.72 1.61 2.69
CA LEU A 40 -1.31 0.43 2.08
C LEU A 40 -2.60 0.79 1.32
N GLN A 41 -3.47 1.59 1.93
CA GLN A 41 -4.72 2.01 1.31
C GLN A 41 -4.47 2.86 0.06
N LEU A 42 -3.47 3.75 0.11
CA LEU A 42 -3.07 4.53 -1.07
C LEU A 42 -2.56 3.62 -2.18
N THR A 43 -1.74 2.63 -1.84
CA THR A 43 -1.24 1.66 -2.81
C THR A 43 -2.39 0.92 -3.49
N VAL A 44 -3.33 0.41 -2.71
CA VAL A 44 -4.51 -0.30 -3.24
C VAL A 44 -5.34 0.63 -4.11
N TYR A 45 -5.55 1.87 -3.68
CA TYR A 45 -6.30 2.84 -4.47
C TYR A 45 -5.67 3.02 -5.85
N TYR A 46 -4.36 3.26 -5.92
CA TYR A 46 -3.68 3.46 -7.20
C TYR A 46 -3.72 2.21 -8.08
N VAL A 47 -3.67 1.02 -7.49
CA VAL A 47 -3.83 -0.23 -8.24
C VAL A 47 -5.23 -0.31 -8.85
N THR A 48 -6.27 0.05 -8.10
CA THR A 48 -7.65 0.03 -8.63
C THR A 48 -7.85 1.04 -9.75
N GLN A 49 -7.06 2.12 -9.77
CA GLN A 49 -7.09 3.12 -10.83
C GLN A 49 -6.11 2.81 -11.97
N THR A 50 -5.47 1.66 -11.94
CA THR A 50 -4.45 1.22 -12.91
C THR A 50 -3.25 2.17 -13.01
N THR A 51 -2.99 2.95 -11.97
CA THR A 51 -1.85 3.87 -11.89
C THR A 51 -0.71 3.18 -11.17
N TYR A 52 -0.13 2.18 -11.81
CA TYR A 52 0.81 1.25 -11.16
C TYR A 52 2.11 1.89 -10.72
N GLU A 53 2.60 2.91 -11.43
CA GLU A 53 3.82 3.62 -11.03
C GLU A 53 3.65 4.35 -9.70
N LYS A 54 2.52 5.04 -9.53
CA LYS A 54 2.21 5.71 -8.26
C LYS A 54 1.96 4.70 -7.15
N ALA A 55 1.32 3.59 -7.47
CA ALA A 55 1.12 2.49 -6.52
C ALA A 55 2.48 1.97 -6.04
N HIS A 56 3.43 1.80 -6.95
CA HIS A 56 4.77 1.34 -6.62
C HIS A 56 5.50 2.31 -5.69
N GLU A 57 5.37 3.61 -5.92
CA GLU A 57 5.97 4.62 -5.05
C GLU A 57 5.43 4.53 -3.62
N GLN A 58 4.12 4.41 -3.47
CA GLN A 58 3.50 4.26 -2.15
C GLN A 58 3.93 2.96 -1.48
N LEU A 59 4.02 1.89 -2.26
CA LEU A 59 4.45 0.58 -1.75
C LEU A 59 5.89 0.63 -1.25
N LYS A 60 6.80 1.32 -1.94
CA LYS A 60 8.18 1.48 -1.48
C LYS A 60 8.23 2.15 -0.11
N GLN A 61 7.43 3.20 0.09
CA GLN A 61 7.34 3.87 1.37
C GLN A 61 6.78 2.95 2.46
N LEU A 62 5.77 2.15 2.09
CA LEU A 62 5.17 1.16 2.98
C LEU A 62 6.21 0.15 3.48
N LEU A 63 7.01 -0.40 2.57
CA LEU A 63 7.98 -1.44 2.90
C LEU A 63 9.10 -0.96 3.82
N VAL A 64 9.42 0.34 3.80
CA VAL A 64 10.44 0.91 4.68
C VAL A 64 9.86 1.62 5.90
N SER A 65 8.55 1.61 6.07
CA SER A 65 7.93 2.28 7.21
C SER A 65 8.21 1.51 8.49
N SER A 66 8.32 2.24 9.61
CA SER A 66 8.61 1.63 10.90
C SER A 66 7.47 0.75 11.43
N GLY A 67 6.26 0.91 10.90
CA GLY A 67 5.12 0.06 11.28
C GLY A 67 5.03 -1.25 10.50
N PHE A 68 5.82 -1.41 9.44
CA PHE A 68 5.74 -2.60 8.59
C PHE A 68 6.07 -3.88 9.37
N ASP A 69 7.11 -3.87 10.18
CA ASP A 69 7.54 -5.02 10.97
C ASP A 69 6.52 -5.43 12.04
N LYS A 70 5.58 -4.55 12.36
CA LYS A 70 4.54 -4.81 13.35
C LYS A 70 3.30 -5.48 12.77
N LEU A 71 3.25 -5.63 11.44
CA LEU A 71 2.13 -6.29 10.77
C LEU A 71 2.25 -7.80 10.94
N ASP A 72 1.10 -8.50 10.93
CA ASP A 72 1.13 -9.96 11.02
C ASP A 72 1.61 -10.57 9.68
N ASP A 73 2.03 -11.83 9.73
CA ASP A 73 2.60 -12.52 8.58
C ASP A 73 1.59 -12.63 7.43
N ALA A 74 0.32 -12.86 7.73
CA ALA A 74 -0.72 -12.96 6.72
C ALA A 74 -0.85 -11.66 5.93
N LEU A 75 -0.79 -10.51 6.60
CA LEU A 75 -0.86 -9.21 5.95
C LEU A 75 0.41 -8.94 5.13
N ILE A 76 1.57 -9.30 5.66
CA ILE A 76 2.84 -9.15 4.95
C ILE A 76 2.82 -9.96 3.64
N ILE A 77 2.29 -11.18 3.65
CA ILE A 77 2.14 -12.00 2.45
C ILE A 77 1.20 -11.32 1.44
N LYS A 78 0.08 -10.76 1.90
CA LYS A 78 -0.84 -10.04 1.01
C LYS A 78 -0.18 -8.82 0.38
N ILE A 79 0.63 -8.10 1.13
CA ILE A 79 1.40 -6.95 0.62
C ILE A 79 2.43 -7.43 -0.42
N ALA A 80 3.08 -8.56 -0.18
CA ALA A 80 4.02 -9.13 -1.14
C ALA A 80 3.33 -9.56 -2.45
N LEU A 81 2.12 -10.11 -2.37
CA LEU A 81 1.33 -10.42 -3.56
C LEU A 81 0.96 -9.16 -4.33
N LEU A 82 0.60 -8.10 -3.63
CA LEU A 82 0.30 -6.80 -4.24
C LEU A 82 1.55 -6.22 -4.91
N GLU A 83 2.69 -6.32 -4.26
CA GLU A 83 3.98 -5.91 -4.85
C GLU A 83 4.25 -6.67 -6.15
N LEU A 84 4.05 -7.98 -6.13
CA LEU A 84 4.28 -8.81 -7.31
C LEU A 84 3.37 -8.40 -8.48
N LEU A 85 2.10 -8.11 -8.19
CA LEU A 85 1.16 -7.63 -9.20
C LEU A 85 1.63 -6.31 -9.82
N ILE A 86 2.01 -5.34 -8.97
CA ILE A 86 2.48 -4.02 -9.41
C ILE A 86 3.74 -4.17 -10.28
N LEU A 87 4.72 -4.96 -9.83
CA LEU A 87 5.96 -5.18 -10.54
C LEU A 87 5.73 -5.86 -11.90
N SER A 88 4.77 -6.79 -11.95
CA SER A 88 4.37 -7.44 -13.20
C SER A 88 3.84 -6.41 -14.20
N GLU A 89 3.00 -5.49 -13.73
CA GLU A 89 2.38 -4.49 -14.61
C GLU A 89 3.37 -3.45 -15.12
N ILE A 90 4.40 -3.10 -14.33
CA ILE A 90 5.42 -2.15 -14.76
C ILE A 90 6.64 -2.82 -15.42
N GLY A 91 6.68 -4.15 -15.47
CA GLY A 91 7.71 -4.91 -16.18
C GLY A 91 9.03 -5.09 -15.46
N GLU A 92 9.05 -4.97 -14.12
CA GLU A 92 10.26 -5.10 -13.31
C GLU A 92 10.53 -6.57 -12.94
N VAL A 93 11.05 -7.35 -13.89
CA VAL A 93 11.20 -8.81 -13.74
C VAL A 93 12.17 -9.18 -12.62
N ASN A 94 13.31 -8.50 -12.51
CA ASN A 94 14.29 -8.80 -11.46
C ASN A 94 13.72 -8.54 -10.06
N ALA A 95 12.96 -7.46 -9.90
CA ALA A 95 12.32 -7.16 -8.63
C ALA A 95 11.22 -8.18 -8.30
N MET A 96 10.55 -8.73 -9.32
CA MET A 96 9.57 -9.82 -9.13
C MET A 96 10.25 -11.07 -8.54
N GLU A 97 11.41 -11.43 -9.06
CA GLU A 97 12.16 -12.58 -8.55
C GLU A 97 12.56 -12.38 -7.08
N GLU A 98 13.04 -11.18 -6.73
CA GLU A 98 13.36 -10.84 -5.35
C GLU A 98 12.14 -10.91 -4.44
N CYS A 99 11.00 -10.46 -4.91
CA CYS A 99 9.73 -10.53 -4.18
C CYS A 99 9.34 -11.98 -3.90
N LEU A 100 9.47 -12.86 -4.90
CA LEU A 100 9.16 -14.28 -4.74
C LEU A 100 10.08 -14.95 -3.71
N ILE A 101 11.35 -14.57 -3.68
CA ILE A 101 12.30 -15.09 -2.69
C ILE A 101 11.88 -14.68 -1.28
N LYS A 102 11.48 -13.41 -1.09
CA LYS A 102 10.98 -12.93 0.20
C LYS A 102 9.75 -13.70 0.67
N MET A 103 8.83 -14.01 -0.25
CA MET A 103 7.61 -14.73 0.08
C MET A 103 7.85 -16.13 0.63
N LYS A 104 8.94 -16.77 0.21
CA LYS A 104 9.29 -18.11 0.68
C LYS A 104 9.65 -18.14 2.17
N LYS A 105 9.91 -17.00 2.80
CA LYS A 105 10.19 -16.91 4.23
C LYS A 105 8.92 -16.97 5.09
N TYR A 106 7.78 -16.82 4.49
CA TYR A 106 6.49 -16.86 5.15
C TYR A 106 5.68 -18.06 4.65
#